data_5d7658330368634f8c89e9335bc9dd5d
#
_entry.id   5d7658330368634f8c89e9335bc9dd5d
#
_cell.length_a   1.000
_cell.length_b   1.000
_cell.length_c   1.000
_cell.angle_alpha   90.00
_cell.angle_beta   90.00
_cell.angle_gamma   90.00
#
_symmetry.space_group_name_H-M   'P 1'
#
loop_
_entity.id
_entity.type
_entity.pdbx_description
1 polymer ?
#
loop_
_entity_poly.entity_id
_entity_poly.type
_entity_poly.pdbx_seq_one_letter_code
_entity_poly.pdbx_strand_id
1 'polypeptide(L)'
;MSISKDLIDSYYSIKFENLDHESVTASRNLLMDCVGNIVASYRVDKNEKLNKKFIDSLSKETEFLPFFLGMLIHRLDFDDTHYGALIHTGSITVPAAIYSSFLKKTSGKDLLTSICIGVELAVMLASVEKHMFHKKGFHATALVGPFSSSLIYSNATLFISARQKRR
;
A
#
# COMPACT_ATOMS: atom_id res chain seq x y z
N MET A 1 -19.28 -12.02 18.64
CA MET A 1 -18.38 -11.92 17.48
C MET A 1 -18.01 -10.46 17.28
N SER A 2 -16.76 -10.13 17.01
CA SER A 2 -16.33 -8.75 16.75
C SER A 2 -16.23 -8.56 15.23
N ILE A 3 -16.96 -7.62 14.68
CA ILE A 3 -16.95 -7.28 13.24
C ILE A 3 -15.52 -7.06 12.75
N SER A 4 -14.69 -6.37 13.53
CA SER A 4 -13.29 -6.12 13.19
C SER A 4 -12.47 -7.41 13.08
N LYS A 5 -12.72 -8.39 13.97
CA LYS A 5 -12.01 -9.67 13.90
C LYS A 5 -12.42 -10.47 12.67
N ASP A 6 -13.71 -10.57 12.40
CA ASP A 6 -14.24 -11.34 11.27
C ASP A 6 -13.75 -10.75 9.94
N LEU A 7 -13.67 -9.41 9.84
CA LEU A 7 -13.13 -8.68 8.70
C LEU A 7 -11.64 -9.01 8.49
N ILE A 8 -10.83 -8.90 9.54
CA ILE A 8 -9.38 -9.15 9.46
C ILE A 8 -9.11 -10.61 9.10
N ASP A 9 -9.83 -11.56 9.72
CA ASP A 9 -9.71 -12.99 9.43
C ASP A 9 -10.03 -13.30 7.96
N SER A 10 -11.02 -12.61 7.37
CA SER A 10 -11.35 -12.75 5.95
C SER A 10 -10.21 -12.33 5.03
N TYR A 11 -9.57 -11.18 5.29
CA TYR A 11 -8.40 -10.73 4.51
C TYR A 11 -7.19 -11.64 4.67
N TYR A 12 -6.94 -12.17 5.87
CA TYR A 12 -5.84 -13.11 6.10
C TYR A 12 -6.01 -14.46 5.40
N SER A 13 -7.24 -14.82 5.04
CA SER A 13 -7.51 -16.04 4.28
C SER A 13 -7.16 -15.91 2.78
N ILE A 14 -7.05 -14.69 2.26
CA ILE A 14 -6.79 -14.43 0.84
C ILE A 14 -5.34 -14.79 0.49
N LYS A 15 -5.17 -15.59 -0.55
CA LYS A 15 -3.88 -15.98 -1.13
C LYS A 15 -3.85 -15.58 -2.60
N PHE A 16 -2.68 -15.56 -3.20
CA PHE A 16 -2.52 -15.20 -4.61
C PHE A 16 -3.43 -16.03 -5.52
N GLU A 17 -3.59 -17.30 -5.22
CA GLU A 17 -4.40 -18.24 -6.00
C GLU A 17 -5.92 -17.96 -5.89
N ASN A 18 -6.35 -17.13 -4.95
CA ASN A 18 -7.74 -16.68 -4.81
C ASN A 18 -8.04 -15.42 -5.61
N LEU A 19 -7.00 -14.72 -6.09
CA LEU A 19 -7.16 -13.50 -6.88
C LEU A 19 -7.52 -13.87 -8.32
N ASP A 20 -8.48 -13.17 -8.89
CA ASP A 20 -8.76 -13.26 -10.31
C ASP A 20 -7.68 -12.55 -11.15
N HIS A 21 -7.71 -12.78 -12.45
CA HIS A 21 -6.75 -12.20 -13.38
C HIS A 21 -6.80 -10.66 -13.40
N GLU A 22 -7.98 -10.09 -13.25
CA GLU A 22 -8.18 -8.63 -13.27
C GLU A 22 -7.56 -7.99 -12.04
N SER A 23 -7.79 -8.54 -10.85
CA SER A 23 -7.20 -8.08 -9.59
C SER A 23 -5.66 -8.15 -9.60
N VAL A 24 -5.10 -9.24 -10.13
CA VAL A 24 -3.65 -9.39 -10.30
C VAL A 24 -3.10 -8.35 -11.27
N THR A 25 -3.79 -8.13 -12.39
CA THR A 25 -3.37 -7.16 -13.40
C THR A 25 -3.46 -5.74 -12.87
N ALA A 26 -4.54 -5.39 -12.18
CA ALA A 26 -4.72 -4.09 -11.55
C ALA A 26 -3.64 -3.80 -10.50
N SER A 27 -3.36 -4.76 -9.61
CA SER A 27 -2.32 -4.62 -8.58
C SER A 27 -0.92 -4.43 -9.20
N ARG A 28 -0.63 -5.14 -10.29
CA ARG A 28 0.62 -4.98 -11.03
C ARG A 28 0.73 -3.61 -11.70
N ASN A 29 -0.35 -3.17 -12.35
CA ASN A 29 -0.39 -1.86 -13.00
C ASN A 29 -0.24 -0.73 -11.98
N LEU A 30 -0.91 -0.82 -10.83
CA LEU A 30 -0.76 0.13 -9.73
C LEU A 30 0.68 0.18 -9.22
N LEU A 31 1.32 -0.98 -9.04
CA LEU A 31 2.73 -1.03 -8.64
C LEU A 31 3.63 -0.34 -9.68
N MET A 32 3.41 -0.60 -10.98
CA MET A 32 4.19 0.03 -12.06
C MET A 32 3.97 1.53 -12.13
N ASP A 33 2.74 2.00 -11.99
CA ASP A 33 2.38 3.42 -11.94
C ASP A 33 3.10 4.12 -10.77
N CYS A 34 3.01 3.54 -9.58
CA CYS A 34 3.70 4.07 -8.40
C CYS A 34 5.22 4.17 -8.59
N VAL A 35 5.84 3.16 -9.19
CA VAL A 35 7.29 3.19 -9.51
C VAL A 35 7.58 4.31 -10.52
N GLY A 36 6.73 4.49 -11.53
CA GLY A 36 6.82 5.60 -12.48
C GLY A 36 6.76 6.95 -11.79
N ASN A 37 5.81 7.14 -10.88
CA ASN A 37 5.63 8.37 -10.09
C ASN A 37 6.84 8.66 -9.18
N ILE A 38 7.42 7.63 -8.53
CA ILE A 38 8.66 7.78 -7.74
C ILE A 38 9.80 8.30 -8.62
N VAL A 39 10.03 7.69 -9.79
CA VAL A 39 11.09 8.09 -10.71
C VAL A 39 10.85 9.50 -11.25
N ALA A 40 9.62 9.83 -11.63
CA ALA A 40 9.26 11.16 -12.11
C ALA A 40 9.49 12.22 -11.03
N SER A 41 8.98 11.99 -9.83
CA SER A 41 9.14 12.88 -8.67
C SER A 41 10.60 13.11 -8.31
N TYR A 42 11.42 12.05 -8.32
CA TYR A 42 12.85 12.15 -8.04
C TYR A 42 13.58 12.99 -9.09
N ARG A 43 13.20 12.88 -10.38
CA ARG A 43 13.84 13.61 -11.47
C ARG A 43 13.40 15.08 -11.56
N VAL A 44 12.15 15.36 -11.27
CA VAL A 44 11.60 16.73 -11.35
C VAL A 44 12.01 17.56 -10.14
N ASP A 45 12.20 16.91 -9.00
CA ASP A 45 12.57 17.62 -7.77
C ASP A 45 14.06 17.95 -7.71
N LYS A 46 14.32 19.24 -7.75
CA LYS A 46 15.67 19.79 -7.51
C LYS A 46 16.02 19.93 -6.02
N ASN A 47 15.17 19.40 -5.12
CA ASN A 47 15.45 19.45 -3.69
C ASN A 47 16.46 18.36 -3.28
N GLU A 48 17.72 18.66 -3.40
CA GLU A 48 18.83 17.75 -3.08
C GLU A 48 18.74 17.16 -1.65
N LYS A 49 18.24 17.95 -0.68
CA LYS A 49 18.12 17.48 0.71
C LYS A 49 17.11 16.37 0.84
N LEU A 50 15.98 16.47 0.12
CA LEU A 50 14.92 15.46 0.14
C LEU A 50 15.36 14.18 -0.58
N ASN A 51 15.97 14.34 -1.76
CA ASN A 51 16.52 13.24 -2.53
C ASN A 51 17.62 12.50 -1.74
N LYS A 52 18.48 13.24 -1.03
CA LYS A 52 19.48 12.64 -0.15
C LYS A 52 18.84 11.83 0.98
N LYS A 53 17.83 12.37 1.65
CA LYS A 53 17.09 11.63 2.71
C LYS A 53 16.45 10.36 2.19
N PHE A 54 15.89 10.38 0.97
CA PHE A 54 15.34 9.20 0.32
C PHE A 54 16.42 8.14 0.09
N ILE A 55 17.56 8.52 -0.52
CA ILE A 55 18.69 7.61 -0.74
C ILE A 55 19.24 7.06 0.58
N ASP A 56 19.36 7.90 1.60
CA ASP A 56 19.81 7.47 2.93
C ASP A 56 18.82 6.47 3.56
N SER A 57 17.51 6.63 3.33
CA SER A 57 16.51 5.69 3.81
C SER A 57 16.57 4.34 3.10
N LEU A 58 16.82 4.34 1.80
CA LEU A 58 17.04 3.11 1.03
C LEU A 58 18.27 2.34 1.51
N SER A 59 19.38 3.05 1.74
CA SER A 59 20.67 2.44 2.12
C SER A 59 20.69 1.91 3.57
N LYS A 60 19.87 2.48 4.45
CA LYS A 60 19.84 2.16 5.88
C LYS A 60 18.67 1.24 6.27
N GLU A 61 17.84 0.83 5.30
CA GLU A 61 16.66 -0.01 5.55
C GLU A 61 15.76 0.56 6.67
N THR A 62 15.59 1.89 6.69
CA THR A 62 14.93 2.57 7.79
C THR A 62 13.41 2.42 7.73
N GLU A 63 12.78 2.47 8.90
CA GLU A 63 11.32 2.49 9.05
C GLU A 63 10.63 3.68 8.36
N PHE A 64 11.38 4.71 8.00
CA PHE A 64 10.88 5.88 7.24
C PHE A 64 10.78 5.64 5.73
N LEU A 65 11.27 4.52 5.22
CA LEU A 65 11.21 4.23 3.78
C LEU A 65 9.78 4.29 3.23
N PRO A 66 8.74 3.71 3.87
CA PRO A 66 7.37 3.82 3.36
C PRO A 66 6.88 5.26 3.25
N PHE A 67 7.26 6.11 4.19
CA PHE A 67 6.92 7.53 4.17
C PHE A 67 7.54 8.24 2.96
N PHE A 68 8.83 8.04 2.69
CA PHE A 68 9.49 8.65 1.54
C PHE A 68 8.95 8.13 0.21
N LEU A 69 8.66 6.82 0.11
CA LEU A 69 8.04 6.25 -1.09
C LEU A 69 6.65 6.84 -1.32
N GLY A 70 5.79 6.88 -0.30
CA GLY A 70 4.44 7.44 -0.40
C GLY A 70 4.46 8.91 -0.79
N MET A 71 5.36 9.69 -0.21
CA MET A 71 5.55 11.09 -0.55
C MET A 71 5.98 11.29 -2.01
N LEU A 72 6.90 10.48 -2.53
CA LEU A 72 7.33 10.56 -3.92
C LEU A 72 6.24 10.13 -4.89
N ILE A 73 5.42 9.13 -4.53
CA ILE A 73 4.29 8.69 -5.33
C ILE A 73 3.26 9.82 -5.47
N HIS A 74 2.87 10.42 -4.34
CA HIS A 74 1.77 11.40 -4.30
C HIS A 74 2.17 12.83 -4.68
N ARG A 75 3.43 13.14 -4.69
CA ARG A 75 3.95 14.52 -4.79
C ARG A 75 3.56 15.28 -6.03
N LEU A 76 3.47 14.62 -7.17
CA LEU A 76 3.14 15.25 -8.45
C LEU A 76 1.64 15.24 -8.75
N ASP A 77 0.84 14.61 -7.87
CA ASP A 77 -0.60 14.44 -8.05
C ASP A 77 -0.96 13.73 -9.39
N PHE A 78 -0.10 12.76 -9.75
CA PHE A 78 -0.23 11.90 -10.94
C PHE A 78 -0.62 10.47 -10.58
N ASP A 79 -0.65 10.17 -9.28
CA ASP A 79 -0.96 8.85 -8.77
C ASP A 79 -2.46 8.51 -8.92
N ASP A 80 -2.74 7.22 -8.82
CA ASP A 80 -4.07 6.66 -8.95
C ASP A 80 -5.10 7.38 -8.07
N THR A 81 -6.30 7.50 -8.58
CA THR A 81 -7.43 8.05 -7.81
C THR A 81 -8.63 7.13 -7.91
N HIS A 82 -9.07 6.58 -6.79
CA HIS A 82 -10.33 5.86 -6.72
C HIS A 82 -11.49 6.84 -6.63
N TYR A 83 -12.14 7.10 -7.77
CA TYR A 83 -13.15 8.16 -7.90
C TYR A 83 -14.32 8.04 -6.91
N GLY A 84 -14.83 6.80 -6.67
CA GLY A 84 -15.96 6.57 -5.77
C GLY A 84 -15.67 6.86 -4.30
N ALA A 85 -14.45 6.58 -3.85
CA ALA A 85 -13.99 6.78 -2.47
C ALA A 85 -13.20 8.09 -2.28
N LEU A 86 -12.78 8.74 -3.36
CA LEU A 86 -11.92 9.93 -3.37
C LEU A 86 -10.63 9.74 -2.54
N ILE A 87 -9.90 8.66 -2.83
CA ILE A 87 -8.62 8.34 -2.21
C ILE A 87 -7.58 7.94 -3.25
N HIS A 88 -6.31 8.14 -2.89
CA HIS A 88 -5.15 7.70 -3.65
C HIS A 88 -4.60 6.41 -3.03
N THR A 89 -4.97 5.27 -3.61
CA THR A 89 -4.68 3.97 -2.98
C THR A 89 -3.22 3.59 -3.08
N GLY A 90 -2.55 3.92 -4.18
CA GLY A 90 -1.17 3.56 -4.45
C GLY A 90 -0.19 4.19 -3.47
N SER A 91 -0.41 5.47 -3.12
CA SER A 91 0.49 6.21 -2.22
C SER A 91 0.54 5.65 -0.79
N ILE A 92 -0.45 4.87 -0.37
CA ILE A 92 -0.51 4.23 0.96
C ILE A 92 -0.22 2.73 0.91
N THR A 93 -0.70 2.02 -0.11
CA THR A 93 -0.61 0.55 -0.16
C THR A 93 0.72 0.06 -0.72
N VAL A 94 1.18 0.65 -1.82
CA VAL A 94 2.41 0.21 -2.50
C VAL A 94 3.65 0.40 -1.63
N PRO A 95 3.88 1.54 -0.96
CA PRO A 95 5.00 1.71 -0.04
C PRO A 95 4.99 0.70 1.10
N ALA A 96 3.83 0.46 1.72
CA ALA A 96 3.68 -0.51 2.79
C ALA A 96 3.98 -1.94 2.31
N ALA A 97 3.49 -2.31 1.11
CA ALA A 97 3.71 -3.62 0.53
C ALA A 97 5.18 -3.85 0.14
N ILE A 98 5.84 -2.87 -0.49
CA ILE A 98 7.27 -2.94 -0.84
C ILE A 98 8.11 -3.12 0.43
N TYR A 99 7.90 -2.25 1.42
CA TYR A 99 8.67 -2.28 2.67
C TYR A 99 8.47 -3.59 3.43
N SER A 100 7.23 -4.01 3.59
CA SER A 100 6.91 -5.27 4.28
C SER A 100 7.49 -6.48 3.55
N SER A 101 7.40 -6.51 2.23
CA SER A 101 7.96 -7.59 1.41
C SER A 101 9.48 -7.64 1.49
N PHE A 102 10.13 -6.49 1.50
CA PHE A 102 11.58 -6.39 1.66
C PHE A 102 12.02 -6.91 3.03
N LEU A 103 11.45 -6.39 4.12
CA LEU A 103 11.78 -6.81 5.49
C LEU A 103 11.51 -8.29 5.73
N LYS A 104 10.42 -8.79 5.20
CA LYS A 104 9.94 -10.14 5.43
C LYS A 104 10.39 -11.14 4.36
N LYS A 105 11.09 -10.69 3.31
CA LYS A 105 11.57 -11.51 2.19
C LYS A 105 10.44 -12.35 1.56
N THR A 106 9.30 -11.72 1.32
CA THR A 106 8.15 -12.38 0.70
C THR A 106 8.32 -12.51 -0.82
N SER A 107 7.45 -13.27 -1.49
CA SER A 107 7.51 -13.41 -2.95
C SER A 107 6.80 -12.25 -3.67
N GLY A 108 7.02 -12.13 -4.98
CA GLY A 108 6.25 -11.20 -5.81
C GLY A 108 4.74 -11.48 -5.81
N LYS A 109 4.34 -12.76 -5.68
CA LYS A 109 2.93 -13.13 -5.50
C LYS A 109 2.35 -12.56 -4.21
N ASP A 110 3.09 -12.71 -3.10
CA ASP A 110 2.67 -12.16 -1.80
C ASP A 110 2.63 -10.64 -1.82
N LEU A 111 3.56 -9.98 -2.53
CA LEU A 111 3.55 -8.53 -2.75
C LEU A 111 2.27 -8.07 -3.45
N LEU A 112 1.91 -8.70 -4.57
CA LEU A 112 0.70 -8.35 -5.32
C LEU A 112 -0.57 -8.63 -4.51
N THR A 113 -0.61 -9.74 -3.75
CA THR A 113 -1.73 -10.03 -2.84
C THR A 113 -1.86 -8.95 -1.78
N SER A 114 -0.74 -8.52 -1.19
CA SER A 114 -0.75 -7.46 -0.17
C SER A 114 -1.23 -6.12 -0.73
N ILE A 115 -0.86 -5.76 -1.95
CA ILE A 115 -1.37 -4.56 -2.63
C ILE A 115 -2.88 -4.69 -2.82
N CYS A 116 -3.36 -5.81 -3.37
CA CYS A 116 -4.76 -6.05 -3.65
C CYS A 116 -5.64 -5.89 -2.39
N ILE A 117 -5.32 -6.63 -1.33
CA ILE A 117 -6.09 -6.56 -0.07
C ILE A 117 -6.00 -5.20 0.61
N GLY A 118 -4.85 -4.53 0.48
CA GLY A 118 -4.66 -3.19 1.02
C GLY A 118 -5.53 -2.15 0.31
N VAL A 119 -5.59 -2.21 -1.02
CA VAL A 119 -6.46 -1.35 -1.84
C VAL A 119 -7.93 -1.60 -1.48
N GLU A 120 -8.34 -2.86 -1.42
CA GLU A 120 -9.72 -3.21 -1.11
C GLU A 120 -10.15 -2.69 0.27
N LEU A 121 -9.34 -2.90 1.31
CA LEU A 121 -9.63 -2.38 2.65
C LEU A 121 -9.69 -0.84 2.65
N ALA A 122 -8.75 -0.17 1.98
CA ALA A 122 -8.73 1.30 1.92
C ALA A 122 -10.00 1.84 1.26
N VAL A 123 -10.38 1.27 0.11
CA VAL A 123 -11.60 1.66 -0.63
C VAL A 123 -12.84 1.37 0.19
N MET A 124 -12.94 0.20 0.81
CA MET A 124 -14.08 -0.17 1.66
C MET A 124 -14.24 0.83 2.81
N LEU A 125 -13.19 1.14 3.55
CA LEU A 125 -13.26 2.08 4.68
C LEU A 125 -13.61 3.50 4.23
N ALA A 126 -13.03 3.97 3.11
CA ALA A 126 -13.31 5.30 2.60
C ALA A 126 -14.73 5.43 2.00
N SER A 127 -15.34 4.31 1.63
CA SER A 127 -16.68 4.26 1.03
C SER A 127 -17.81 4.10 2.03
N VAL A 128 -17.53 3.94 3.32
CA VAL A 128 -18.56 3.76 4.37
C VAL A 128 -19.60 4.88 4.34
N GLU A 129 -19.16 6.11 4.11
CA GLU A 129 -20.06 7.25 3.96
C GLU A 129 -19.54 8.15 2.82
N LYS A 130 -20.30 8.20 1.72
CA LYS A 130 -19.87 8.85 0.49
C LYS A 130 -19.43 10.30 0.71
N HIS A 131 -18.14 10.57 0.54
CA HIS A 131 -17.49 11.88 0.63
C HIS A 131 -17.60 12.58 2.01
N MET A 132 -18.05 11.86 3.06
CA MET A 132 -18.24 12.46 4.37
C MET A 132 -16.93 12.95 5.00
N PHE A 133 -15.84 12.21 4.80
CA PHE A 133 -14.53 12.64 5.31
C PHE A 133 -14.15 14.01 4.76
N HIS A 134 -14.25 14.21 3.45
CA HIS A 134 -13.95 15.48 2.79
C HIS A 134 -14.92 16.59 3.22
N LYS A 135 -16.22 16.30 3.34
CA LYS A 135 -17.21 17.27 3.84
C LYS A 135 -16.90 17.76 5.26
N LYS A 136 -16.27 16.91 6.07
CA LYS A 136 -15.82 17.25 7.43
C LYS A 136 -14.40 17.82 7.49
N GLY A 137 -13.76 18.08 6.35
CA GLY A 137 -12.42 18.65 6.27
C GLY A 137 -11.27 17.65 6.47
N PHE A 138 -11.55 16.35 6.40
CA PHE A 138 -10.50 15.33 6.50
C PHE A 138 -10.05 14.84 5.12
N HIS A 139 -8.78 14.53 5.01
CA HIS A 139 -8.23 13.86 3.84
C HIS A 139 -8.42 12.34 3.98
N ALA A 140 -9.34 11.76 3.20
CA ALA A 140 -9.74 10.36 3.36
C ALA A 140 -8.56 9.38 3.23
N THR A 141 -7.64 9.60 2.27
CA THR A 141 -6.43 8.78 2.10
C THR A 141 -5.62 8.69 3.40
N ALA A 142 -5.42 9.82 4.08
CA ALA A 142 -4.67 9.87 5.34
C ALA A 142 -5.39 9.14 6.49
N LEU A 143 -6.73 9.13 6.49
CA LEU A 143 -7.51 8.45 7.52
C LEU A 143 -7.49 6.92 7.37
N VAL A 144 -7.61 6.42 6.13
CA VAL A 144 -7.69 4.97 5.89
C VAL A 144 -6.31 4.32 5.76
N GLY A 145 -5.29 5.11 5.41
CA GLY A 145 -3.92 4.63 5.20
C GLY A 145 -3.33 3.79 6.33
N PRO A 146 -3.42 4.23 7.60
CA PRO A 146 -2.90 3.45 8.73
C PRO A 146 -3.52 2.06 8.85
N PHE A 147 -4.81 1.91 8.59
CA PHE A 147 -5.49 0.61 8.65
C PHE A 147 -5.04 -0.31 7.52
N SER A 148 -5.03 0.19 6.29
CA SER A 148 -4.59 -0.54 5.11
C SER A 148 -3.12 -0.97 5.23
N SER A 149 -2.23 -0.06 5.60
CA SER A 149 -0.80 -0.34 5.79
C SER A 149 -0.53 -1.35 6.90
N SER A 150 -1.30 -1.29 8.00
CA SER A 150 -1.21 -2.26 9.10
C SER A 150 -1.63 -3.66 8.66
N LEU A 151 -2.70 -3.79 7.88
CA LEU A 151 -3.14 -5.07 7.31
C LEU A 151 -2.04 -5.65 6.41
N ILE A 152 -1.48 -4.84 5.50
CA ILE A 152 -0.41 -5.25 4.59
C ILE A 152 0.80 -5.78 5.37
N TYR A 153 1.27 -5.04 6.37
CA TYR A 153 2.43 -5.42 7.17
C TYR A 153 2.21 -6.73 7.95
N SER A 154 1.04 -6.88 8.56
CA SER A 154 0.70 -8.08 9.32
C SER A 154 0.51 -9.29 8.42
N ASN A 155 -0.08 -9.14 7.23
CA ASN A 155 -0.23 -10.21 6.25
C ASN A 155 1.13 -10.71 5.73
N ALA A 156 2.06 -9.82 5.44
CA ALA A 156 3.43 -10.20 5.07
C ALA A 156 4.11 -11.08 6.16
N THR A 157 3.79 -10.87 7.43
CA THR A 157 4.28 -11.69 8.54
C THR A 157 3.67 -13.10 8.52
N LEU A 158 2.39 -13.22 8.19
CA LEU A 158 1.70 -14.52 8.09
C LEU A 158 2.23 -15.36 6.92
N PHE A 159 2.57 -14.77 5.80
CA PHE A 159 3.16 -15.49 4.66
C PHE A 159 4.47 -16.20 5.04
N ILE A 160 5.28 -15.62 5.92
CA ILE A 160 6.51 -16.27 6.38
C ILE A 160 6.21 -17.46 7.28
N SER A 161 5.33 -17.28 8.27
CA SER A 161 4.99 -18.35 9.20
C SER A 161 4.38 -19.55 8.48
N ALA A 162 3.59 -19.33 7.44
CA ALA A 162 3.03 -20.38 6.60
C ALA A 162 4.10 -21.11 5.77
N ARG A 163 5.18 -20.43 5.33
CA ARG A 163 6.30 -21.07 4.61
C ARG A 163 7.22 -21.88 5.52
N GLN A 164 7.48 -21.37 6.72
CA GLN A 164 8.32 -22.08 7.69
C GLN A 164 7.71 -23.43 8.15
N LYS A 165 6.38 -23.50 8.21
CA LYS A 165 5.67 -24.75 8.55
C LYS A 165 5.66 -25.80 7.43
N ARG A 166 6.08 -25.46 6.21
CA ARG A 166 6.12 -26.37 5.04
C ARG A 166 7.52 -26.91 4.75
N ARG A 167 8.52 -26.47 5.48
CA ARG A 167 9.91 -26.99 5.43
C ARG A 167 10.17 -27.92 6.60
#